data_6a09bfd1631361fbedd202c4c3bcda19
#
_entry.id   6a09bfd1631361fbedd202c4c3bcda19
#
_cell.length_a   1.000
_cell.length_b   1.000
_cell.length_c   1.000
_cell.angle_alpha   90.00
_cell.angle_beta   90.00
_cell.angle_gamma   90.00
#
_symmetry.space_group_name_H-M   'P 1'
#
loop_
_entity.id
_entity.type
_entity.pdbx_description
1 polymer ?
#
loop_
_entity_poly.entity_id
_entity_poly.type
_entity_poly.pdbx_seq_one_letter_code
_entity_poly.pdbx_strand_id
1 'polypeptide(L)'
;MLDRFSGCLVLSMSLFCPELIVSGMNQYSKEIKEFSSILREGGVEVVTRMKGISLRGEPDRITADMSELPELIPLLVIICATAKGACCISVESGDEQARTILYRSHEMAESLGADSVLLYDRIMIKRKYGPMLLGGIVNTYHDAYLAGACAVAGLVSRDEISLTAPESLNRVYPRFWQSYRTYGGDIYIKESAAESGEEQEEQ
;
A
#
# COMPACT_ATOMS: atom_id res chain seq x y z
N MET A 1 -6.11 -11.62 -16.28
CA MET A 1 -7.10 -10.93 -15.42
C MET A 1 -6.39 -10.68 -14.10
N LEU A 2 -6.36 -9.43 -13.62
CA LEU A 2 -5.76 -9.10 -12.32
C LEU A 2 -6.58 -9.78 -11.22
N ASP A 3 -5.90 -10.35 -10.21
CA ASP A 3 -6.58 -10.85 -9.02
C ASP A 3 -7.15 -9.69 -8.18
N ARG A 4 -7.80 -10.01 -7.07
CA ARG A 4 -8.50 -9.03 -6.22
C ARG A 4 -7.57 -7.96 -5.67
N PHE A 5 -6.46 -8.38 -5.09
CA PHE A 5 -5.46 -7.49 -4.52
C PHE A 5 -4.77 -6.65 -5.60
N SER A 6 -4.30 -7.29 -6.68
CA SER A 6 -3.65 -6.59 -7.80
C SER A 6 -4.53 -5.51 -8.41
N GLY A 7 -5.85 -5.76 -8.48
CA GLY A 7 -6.82 -4.76 -8.90
C GLY A 7 -6.88 -3.55 -7.97
N CYS A 8 -7.01 -3.77 -6.66
CA CYS A 8 -7.02 -2.71 -5.65
C CYS A 8 -5.68 -1.98 -5.57
N LEU A 9 -4.56 -2.70 -5.73
CA LEU A 9 -3.20 -2.13 -5.75
C LEU A 9 -3.07 -1.09 -6.87
N VAL A 10 -3.34 -1.48 -8.12
CA VAL A 10 -3.21 -0.55 -9.26
C VAL A 10 -4.26 0.56 -9.19
N LEU A 11 -5.45 0.27 -8.67
CA LEU A 11 -6.48 1.28 -8.42
C LEU A 11 -5.99 2.32 -7.40
N SER A 12 -5.36 1.90 -6.29
CA SER A 12 -4.78 2.80 -5.30
C SER A 12 -3.67 3.68 -5.90
N MET A 13 -2.84 3.12 -6.80
CA MET A 13 -1.81 3.89 -7.51
C MET A 13 -2.42 5.02 -8.36
N SER A 14 -3.63 4.83 -8.93
CA SER A 14 -4.29 5.87 -9.72
C SER A 14 -4.69 7.11 -8.92
N LEU A 15 -4.74 7.02 -7.58
CA LEU A 15 -4.97 8.18 -6.72
C LEU A 15 -3.80 9.17 -6.76
N PHE A 16 -2.58 8.64 -6.88
CA PHE A 16 -1.33 9.40 -6.87
C PHE A 16 -0.74 9.60 -8.28
N CYS A 17 -1.27 8.88 -9.27
CA CYS A 17 -0.93 9.01 -10.68
C CYS A 17 -2.20 9.31 -11.51
N PRO A 18 -2.59 10.59 -11.67
CA PRO A 18 -3.90 10.96 -12.24
C PRO A 18 -4.14 10.51 -13.70
N GLU A 19 -3.06 10.20 -14.43
CA GLU A 19 -3.16 9.71 -15.81
C GLU A 19 -3.44 8.20 -15.88
N LEU A 20 -3.25 7.49 -14.75
CA LEU A 20 -3.44 6.05 -14.69
C LEU A 20 -4.93 5.70 -14.70
N ILE A 21 -5.33 4.94 -15.73
CA ILE A 21 -6.68 4.36 -15.84
C ILE A 21 -6.52 2.84 -15.80
N VAL A 22 -7.11 2.22 -14.79
CA VAL A 22 -7.03 0.78 -14.60
C VAL A 22 -8.05 0.08 -15.48
N SER A 23 -7.57 -0.73 -16.41
CA SER A 23 -8.40 -1.53 -17.33
C SER A 23 -8.12 -3.03 -17.17
N GLY A 24 -9.00 -3.87 -17.71
CA GLY A 24 -8.80 -5.33 -17.71
C GLY A 24 -9.03 -6.02 -16.36
N MET A 25 -9.51 -5.30 -15.34
CA MET A 25 -9.95 -5.88 -14.08
C MET A 25 -11.48 -6.01 -14.03
N ASN A 26 -11.96 -6.94 -13.20
CA ASN A 26 -13.39 -7.04 -12.93
C ASN A 26 -13.81 -5.96 -11.92
N GLN A 27 -14.13 -4.77 -12.43
CA GLN A 27 -14.60 -3.63 -11.61
C GLN A 27 -15.91 -3.90 -10.83
N TYR A 28 -16.58 -5.03 -11.12
CA TYR A 28 -17.81 -5.46 -10.46
C TYR A 28 -17.58 -6.53 -9.40
N SER A 29 -16.33 -6.97 -9.16
CA SER A 29 -16.05 -7.89 -8.06
C SER A 29 -16.44 -7.27 -6.72
N LYS A 30 -16.77 -8.12 -5.74
CA LYS A 30 -17.18 -7.69 -4.39
C LYS A 30 -16.08 -6.79 -3.78
N GLU A 31 -14.85 -7.23 -3.86
CA GLU A 31 -13.70 -6.58 -3.24
C GLU A 31 -13.43 -5.19 -3.81
N ILE A 32 -13.45 -5.04 -5.14
CA ILE A 32 -13.26 -3.73 -5.80
C ILE A 32 -14.40 -2.77 -5.45
N LYS A 33 -15.64 -3.27 -5.40
CA LYS A 33 -16.79 -2.46 -5.01
C LYS A 33 -16.71 -1.99 -3.56
N GLU A 34 -16.37 -2.91 -2.66
CA GLU A 34 -16.26 -2.63 -1.22
C GLU A 34 -15.11 -1.66 -0.95
N PHE A 35 -13.92 -1.93 -1.47
CA PHE A 35 -12.79 -1.02 -1.38
C PHE A 35 -13.09 0.37 -1.97
N SER A 36 -13.73 0.41 -3.14
CA SER A 36 -14.16 1.67 -3.77
C SER A 36 -15.23 2.40 -2.95
N SER A 37 -16.11 1.69 -2.24
CA SER A 37 -17.11 2.29 -1.35
C SER A 37 -16.45 2.96 -0.16
N ILE A 38 -15.53 2.27 0.51
CA ILE A 38 -14.74 2.81 1.62
C ILE A 38 -14.02 4.10 1.20
N LEU A 39 -13.37 4.08 0.04
CA LEU A 39 -12.65 5.25 -0.45
C LEU A 39 -13.60 6.41 -0.81
N ARG A 40 -14.76 6.11 -1.39
CA ARG A 40 -15.77 7.13 -1.71
C ARG A 40 -16.36 7.78 -0.47
N GLU A 41 -16.65 7.00 0.56
CA GLU A 41 -17.09 7.50 1.87
C GLU A 41 -16.01 8.37 2.52
N GLY A 42 -14.74 8.05 2.28
CA GLY A 42 -13.58 8.83 2.69
C GLY A 42 -13.27 10.06 1.82
N GLY A 43 -14.16 10.45 0.90
CA GLY A 43 -14.02 11.66 0.09
C GLY A 43 -13.24 11.47 -1.22
N VAL A 44 -12.86 10.25 -1.57
CA VAL A 44 -12.17 9.96 -2.84
C VAL A 44 -13.20 9.76 -3.96
N GLU A 45 -13.01 10.43 -5.08
CA GLU A 45 -13.84 10.26 -6.26
C GLU A 45 -13.45 8.99 -7.02
N VAL A 46 -14.39 8.08 -7.21
CA VAL A 46 -14.22 6.87 -8.03
C VAL A 46 -14.79 7.12 -9.42
N VAL A 47 -13.91 7.33 -10.39
CA VAL A 47 -14.26 7.68 -11.77
C VAL A 47 -14.32 6.42 -12.61
N THR A 48 -15.51 6.04 -13.03
CA THR A 48 -15.73 4.93 -13.97
C THR A 48 -15.90 5.46 -15.39
N ARG A 49 -15.13 4.97 -16.33
CA ARG A 49 -15.18 5.33 -17.76
C ARG A 49 -15.30 4.07 -18.62
N MET A 50 -15.59 4.24 -19.91
CA MET A 50 -15.63 3.13 -20.87
C MET A 50 -14.30 2.33 -20.93
N LYS A 51 -13.17 2.99 -20.69
CA LYS A 51 -11.84 2.38 -20.76
C LYS A 51 -11.35 1.80 -19.42
N GLY A 52 -12.03 2.04 -18.30
CA GLY A 52 -11.62 1.55 -16.99
C GLY A 52 -12.08 2.42 -15.83
N ILE A 53 -11.41 2.23 -14.70
CA ILE A 53 -11.69 2.91 -13.43
C ILE A 53 -10.43 3.62 -12.93
N SER A 54 -10.59 4.73 -12.24
CA SER A 54 -9.51 5.45 -11.56
C SER A 54 -10.02 6.16 -10.32
N LEU A 55 -9.11 6.49 -9.39
CA LEU A 55 -9.38 7.30 -8.21
C LEU A 55 -8.89 8.72 -8.43
N ARG A 56 -9.58 9.69 -7.83
CA ARG A 56 -9.21 11.10 -7.88
C ARG A 56 -9.56 11.81 -6.59
N GLY A 57 -8.89 12.93 -6.40
CA GLY A 57 -9.11 13.78 -5.23
C GLY A 57 -8.17 13.42 -4.08
N GLU A 58 -8.36 14.09 -2.97
CA GLU A 58 -7.57 13.91 -1.76
C GLU A 58 -8.48 13.29 -0.69
N PRO A 59 -8.09 12.14 -0.08
CA PRO A 59 -8.89 11.52 0.97
C PRO A 59 -9.07 12.50 2.15
N ASP A 60 -10.28 12.54 2.71
CA ASP A 60 -10.58 13.37 3.87
C ASP A 60 -10.45 12.56 5.16
N ARG A 61 -11.46 11.77 5.50
CA ARG A 61 -11.47 10.91 6.69
C ARG A 61 -12.03 9.55 6.31
N ILE A 62 -11.26 8.50 6.61
CA ILE A 62 -11.67 7.13 6.36
C ILE A 62 -11.88 6.42 7.70
N THR A 63 -13.04 5.79 7.86
CA THR A 63 -13.31 4.86 8.94
C THR A 63 -13.83 3.58 8.33
N ALA A 64 -13.11 2.47 8.53
CA ALA A 64 -13.43 1.21 7.90
C ALA A 64 -13.20 0.02 8.83
N ASP A 65 -14.10 -0.94 8.77
CA ASP A 65 -13.89 -2.30 9.28
C ASP A 65 -13.37 -3.15 8.12
N MET A 66 -12.18 -3.72 8.30
CA MET A 66 -11.48 -4.50 7.28
C MET A 66 -11.45 -5.99 7.60
N SER A 67 -12.34 -6.48 8.46
CA SER A 67 -12.44 -7.89 8.87
C SER A 67 -12.65 -8.84 7.69
N GLU A 68 -13.41 -8.40 6.68
CA GLU A 68 -13.68 -9.19 5.46
C GLU A 68 -12.58 -9.08 4.38
N LEU A 69 -11.71 -8.09 4.46
CA LEU A 69 -10.68 -7.78 3.46
C LEU A 69 -9.35 -7.39 4.12
N PRO A 70 -8.82 -8.19 5.06
CA PRO A 70 -7.62 -7.83 5.82
C PRO A 70 -6.38 -7.63 4.93
N GLU A 71 -6.30 -8.31 3.78
CA GLU A 71 -5.21 -8.16 2.81
C GLU A 71 -5.11 -6.75 2.20
N LEU A 72 -6.18 -5.96 2.26
CA LEU A 72 -6.20 -4.58 1.76
C LEU A 72 -5.85 -3.54 2.82
N ILE A 73 -5.68 -3.93 4.09
CA ILE A 73 -5.31 -3.04 5.20
C ILE A 73 -4.04 -2.24 4.85
N PRO A 74 -2.93 -2.85 4.37
CA PRO A 74 -1.72 -2.09 4.08
C PRO A 74 -1.94 -0.99 3.04
N LEU A 75 -2.72 -1.25 1.99
CA LEU A 75 -3.07 -0.25 0.97
C LEU A 75 -3.88 0.91 1.57
N LEU A 76 -4.88 0.57 2.39
CA LEU A 76 -5.75 1.56 3.02
C LEU A 76 -4.97 2.43 4.02
N VAL A 77 -4.01 1.84 4.74
CA VAL A 77 -3.12 2.56 5.67
C VAL A 77 -2.31 3.63 4.94
N ILE A 78 -1.74 3.33 3.77
CA ILE A 78 -1.01 4.33 2.96
C ILE A 78 -1.95 5.46 2.52
N ILE A 79 -3.15 5.15 2.05
CA ILE A 79 -4.12 6.17 1.65
C ILE A 79 -4.53 7.04 2.86
N CYS A 80 -4.79 6.42 4.02
CA CYS A 80 -5.10 7.12 5.27
C CYS A 80 -3.97 8.04 5.75
N ALA A 81 -2.70 7.63 5.55
CA ALA A 81 -1.54 8.43 5.93
C ALA A 81 -1.42 9.74 5.12
N THR A 82 -2.09 9.82 3.95
CA THR A 82 -2.17 11.04 3.13
C THR A 82 -3.45 11.85 3.34
N ALA A 83 -4.42 11.31 4.08
CA ALA A 83 -5.74 11.92 4.28
C ALA A 83 -5.66 13.23 5.10
N LYS A 84 -6.60 14.15 4.88
CA LYS A 84 -6.69 15.43 5.61
C LYS A 84 -7.05 15.24 7.07
N GLY A 85 -8.00 14.35 7.34
CA GLY A 85 -8.53 14.06 8.66
C GLY A 85 -7.92 12.81 9.28
N ALA A 86 -8.20 12.58 10.56
CA ALA A 86 -7.82 11.34 11.23
C ALA A 86 -8.65 10.16 10.72
N CYS A 87 -7.98 9.08 10.40
CA CYS A 87 -8.57 7.84 9.91
C CYS A 87 -8.55 6.75 11.00
N CYS A 88 -9.47 5.79 10.90
CA CYS A 88 -9.54 4.62 11.77
C CYS A 88 -9.80 3.37 10.94
N ILE A 89 -8.93 2.38 11.05
CA ILE A 89 -9.10 1.07 10.44
C ILE A 89 -9.18 0.05 11.56
N SER A 90 -10.23 -0.77 11.57
CA SER A 90 -10.45 -1.81 12.56
C SER A 90 -10.59 -3.20 11.95
N VAL A 91 -10.39 -4.21 12.77
CA VAL A 91 -10.62 -5.62 12.45
C VAL A 91 -11.35 -6.29 13.60
N GLU A 92 -11.91 -7.47 13.37
CA GLU A 92 -12.50 -8.26 14.43
C GLU A 92 -11.44 -8.69 15.45
N SER A 93 -11.73 -8.45 16.74
CA SER A 93 -10.76 -8.66 17.83
C SER A 93 -10.31 -10.12 17.99
N GLY A 94 -11.11 -11.08 17.55
CA GLY A 94 -10.80 -12.52 17.57
C GLY A 94 -9.91 -12.99 16.42
N ASP A 95 -9.73 -12.20 15.38
CA ASP A 95 -8.92 -12.57 14.20
C ASP A 95 -7.44 -12.20 14.42
N GLU A 96 -6.63 -13.17 14.82
CA GLU A 96 -5.18 -12.98 15.03
C GLU A 96 -4.44 -12.68 13.73
N GLN A 97 -4.88 -13.23 12.60
CA GLN A 97 -4.23 -12.99 11.32
C GLN A 97 -4.47 -11.54 10.86
N ALA A 98 -5.69 -11.07 10.90
CA ALA A 98 -6.02 -9.68 10.57
C ALA A 98 -5.32 -8.69 11.49
N ARG A 99 -5.23 -8.99 12.80
CA ARG A 99 -4.48 -8.17 13.77
C ARG A 99 -2.97 -8.14 13.47
N THR A 100 -2.41 -9.26 13.02
CA THR A 100 -1.00 -9.30 12.61
C THR A 100 -0.75 -8.40 11.40
N ILE A 101 -1.65 -8.40 10.41
CA ILE A 101 -1.57 -7.50 9.25
C ILE A 101 -1.70 -6.04 9.71
N LEU A 102 -2.63 -5.75 10.61
CA LEU A 102 -2.83 -4.43 11.18
C LEU A 102 -1.57 -3.91 11.90
N TYR A 103 -0.94 -4.75 12.73
CA TYR A 103 0.31 -4.45 13.42
C TYR A 103 1.44 -4.12 12.44
N ARG A 104 1.70 -4.99 11.45
CA ARG A 104 2.74 -4.78 10.43
C ARG A 104 2.48 -3.53 9.57
N SER A 105 1.21 -3.23 9.31
CA SER A 105 0.82 -2.02 8.59
C SER A 105 1.05 -0.76 9.41
N HIS A 106 0.91 -0.84 10.73
CA HIS A 106 1.28 0.24 11.65
C HIS A 106 2.79 0.50 11.62
N GLU A 107 3.62 -0.54 11.74
CA GLU A 107 5.08 -0.40 11.65
C GLU A 107 5.52 0.19 10.29
N MET A 108 4.89 -0.24 9.21
CA MET A 108 5.10 0.34 7.88
C MET A 108 4.76 1.84 7.87
N ALA A 109 3.61 2.23 8.41
CA ALA A 109 3.18 3.63 8.45
C ALA A 109 4.15 4.51 9.25
N GLU A 110 4.60 4.04 10.42
CA GLU A 110 5.60 4.76 11.24
C GLU A 110 6.95 4.88 10.52
N SER A 111 7.42 3.80 9.89
CA SER A 111 8.66 3.83 9.10
C SER A 111 8.62 4.82 7.95
N LEU A 112 7.43 5.10 7.41
CA LEU A 112 7.19 6.09 6.36
C LEU A 112 6.84 7.48 6.89
N GLY A 113 6.93 7.69 8.20
CA GLY A 113 6.74 8.98 8.85
C GLY A 113 5.30 9.39 9.07
N ALA A 114 4.34 8.48 8.98
CA ALA A 114 2.96 8.76 9.38
C ALA A 114 2.85 8.84 10.92
N ASP A 115 1.83 9.58 11.40
CA ASP A 115 1.46 9.61 12.82
C ASP A 115 0.37 8.56 13.03
N SER A 116 0.70 7.46 13.67
CA SER A 116 -0.22 6.35 13.87
C SER A 116 -0.19 5.81 15.30
N VAL A 117 -1.33 5.34 15.77
CA VAL A 117 -1.50 4.72 17.09
C VAL A 117 -2.20 3.39 16.92
N LEU A 118 -1.51 2.32 17.30
CA LEU A 118 -2.07 0.98 17.30
C LEU A 118 -2.79 0.70 18.63
N LEU A 119 -4.04 0.29 18.54
CA LEU A 119 -4.83 -0.29 19.61
C LEU A 119 -4.98 -1.80 19.34
N TYR A 120 -5.63 -2.52 20.24
CA TYR A 120 -5.72 -3.99 20.16
C TYR A 120 -6.29 -4.50 18.82
N ASP A 121 -7.36 -3.86 18.33
CA ASP A 121 -8.12 -4.27 17.15
C ASP A 121 -8.23 -3.17 16.07
N ARG A 122 -7.50 -2.07 16.23
CA ARG A 122 -7.58 -0.94 15.31
C ARG A 122 -6.31 -0.10 15.27
N ILE A 123 -6.13 0.59 14.17
CA ILE A 123 -5.10 1.61 14.01
C ILE A 123 -5.77 2.96 13.74
N MET A 124 -5.32 3.97 14.47
CA MET A 124 -5.64 5.37 14.22
C MET A 124 -4.49 6.00 13.45
N ILE A 125 -4.79 6.66 12.33
CA ILE A 125 -3.77 7.23 11.45
C ILE A 125 -4.09 8.69 11.20
N LYS A 126 -3.06 9.51 11.26
CA LYS A 126 -3.16 10.93 10.95
C LYS A 126 -1.97 11.38 10.11
N ARG A 127 -2.24 12.22 9.13
CA ARG A 127 -1.20 12.87 8.35
C ARG A 127 -0.34 13.77 9.23
N LYS A 128 0.99 13.65 9.12
CA LYS A 128 1.94 14.39 9.95
C LYS A 128 2.61 15.56 9.21
N TYR A 129 3.05 15.33 7.99
CA TYR A 129 3.91 16.27 7.26
C TYR A 129 3.30 16.74 5.91
N GLY A 130 2.00 16.92 5.83
CA GLY A 130 1.33 17.23 4.57
C GLY A 130 0.88 15.98 3.80
N PRO A 131 0.59 16.08 2.52
CA PRO A 131 0.04 14.98 1.74
C PRO A 131 1.08 13.94 1.29
N MET A 132 2.35 14.11 1.67
CA MET A 132 3.45 13.21 1.29
C MET A 132 3.99 12.46 2.50
N LEU A 133 4.41 11.23 2.24
CA LEU A 133 5.18 10.41 3.18
C LEU A 133 6.66 10.82 3.15
N LEU A 134 7.41 10.50 4.19
CA LEU A 134 8.83 10.86 4.25
C LEU A 134 9.71 9.91 3.44
N GLY A 135 9.37 8.65 3.36
CA GLY A 135 10.25 7.58 2.92
C GLY A 135 10.94 6.89 4.10
N GLY A 136 11.71 5.85 3.84
CA GLY A 136 12.40 5.12 4.88
C GLY A 136 12.66 3.65 4.54
N ILE A 137 13.04 2.86 5.55
CA ILE A 137 13.29 1.43 5.41
C ILE A 137 12.10 0.66 5.97
N VAL A 138 11.46 -0.14 5.14
CA VAL A 138 10.29 -0.95 5.52
C VAL A 138 10.61 -2.43 5.47
N ASN A 139 10.37 -3.11 6.59
CA ASN A 139 10.36 -4.57 6.61
C ASN A 139 9.01 -5.07 6.08
N THR A 140 9.03 -5.76 4.95
CA THR A 140 7.81 -6.31 4.36
C THR A 140 7.43 -7.67 4.92
N TYR A 141 8.23 -8.28 5.79
CA TYR A 141 7.99 -9.62 6.36
C TYR A 141 7.73 -10.70 5.31
N HIS A 142 8.32 -10.58 4.12
CA HIS A 142 7.99 -11.39 2.94
C HIS A 142 6.49 -11.40 2.59
N ASP A 143 5.77 -10.36 2.97
CA ASP A 143 4.35 -10.19 2.71
C ASP A 143 4.14 -9.38 1.43
N ALA A 144 3.41 -9.98 0.48
CA ALA A 144 3.13 -9.35 -0.80
C ALA A 144 2.24 -8.11 -0.69
N TYR A 145 1.36 -8.08 0.29
CA TYR A 145 0.41 -6.98 0.50
C TYR A 145 1.11 -5.74 1.04
N LEU A 146 2.06 -5.94 1.98
CA LEU A 146 2.92 -4.86 2.46
C LEU A 146 3.87 -4.35 1.36
N ALA A 147 4.49 -5.25 0.59
CA ALA A 147 5.34 -4.84 -0.53
C ALA A 147 4.56 -4.03 -1.58
N GLY A 148 3.32 -4.43 -1.88
CA GLY A 148 2.42 -3.68 -2.76
C GLY A 148 2.04 -2.31 -2.20
N ALA A 149 1.72 -2.21 -0.92
CA ALA A 149 1.42 -0.94 -0.27
C ALA A 149 2.62 0.02 -0.29
N CYS A 150 3.83 -0.49 -0.08
CA CYS A 150 5.05 0.30 -0.21
C CYS A 150 5.28 0.81 -1.64
N ALA A 151 4.88 0.05 -2.66
CA ALA A 151 4.92 0.53 -4.04
C ALA A 151 3.95 1.71 -4.25
N VAL A 152 2.76 1.67 -3.66
CA VAL A 152 1.84 2.83 -3.67
C VAL A 152 2.45 4.01 -2.90
N ALA A 153 3.04 3.76 -1.74
CA ALA A 153 3.72 4.78 -0.93
C ALA A 153 4.85 5.48 -1.71
N GLY A 154 5.60 4.74 -2.53
CA GLY A 154 6.67 5.29 -3.37
C GLY A 154 6.21 6.35 -4.37
N LEU A 155 4.92 6.35 -4.78
CA LEU A 155 4.35 7.38 -5.65
C LEU A 155 4.05 8.70 -4.92
N VAL A 156 4.00 8.67 -3.59
CA VAL A 156 3.61 9.80 -2.75
C VAL A 156 4.65 10.09 -1.67
N SER A 157 5.80 9.45 -1.73
CA SER A 157 6.91 9.67 -0.81
C SER A 157 7.83 10.78 -1.32
N ARG A 158 8.37 11.56 -0.38
CA ARG A 158 9.34 12.61 -0.68
C ARG A 158 10.74 12.05 -0.89
N ASP A 159 11.09 11.06 -0.10
CA ASP A 159 12.39 10.42 -0.11
C ASP A 159 12.26 8.93 -0.51
N GLU A 160 13.36 8.25 -0.76
CA GLU A 160 13.38 6.84 -1.16
C GLU A 160 12.76 5.91 -0.11
N ILE A 161 12.08 4.86 -0.58
CA ILE A 161 11.64 3.75 0.25
C ILE A 161 12.48 2.53 -0.09
N SER A 162 13.19 2.00 0.91
CA SER A 162 13.94 0.74 0.81
C SER A 162 13.09 -0.40 1.38
N LEU A 163 12.93 -1.48 0.62
CA LEU A 163 12.13 -2.64 1.02
C LEU A 163 12.99 -3.86 1.27
N THR A 164 12.65 -4.62 2.30
CA THR A 164 13.09 -6.01 2.40
C THR A 164 12.15 -6.89 1.57
N ALA A 165 12.69 -7.94 0.93
CA ALA A 165 11.92 -8.95 0.19
C ALA A 165 10.86 -8.39 -0.80
N PRO A 166 11.20 -7.41 -1.67
CA PRO A 166 10.25 -6.85 -2.64
C PRO A 166 9.70 -7.89 -3.63
N GLU A 167 10.43 -8.99 -3.84
CA GLU A 167 10.05 -10.11 -4.71
C GLU A 167 8.79 -10.84 -4.22
N SER A 168 8.42 -10.70 -2.95
CA SER A 168 7.21 -11.27 -2.38
C SER A 168 5.95 -10.86 -3.17
N LEU A 169 5.92 -9.65 -3.70
CA LEU A 169 4.82 -9.15 -4.51
C LEU A 169 4.61 -9.94 -5.81
N ASN A 170 5.66 -10.57 -6.35
CA ASN A 170 5.54 -11.38 -7.57
C ASN A 170 4.65 -12.61 -7.40
N ARG A 171 4.31 -13.03 -6.16
CA ARG A 171 3.39 -14.15 -5.89
C ARG A 171 1.95 -13.80 -6.25
N VAL A 172 1.55 -12.54 -6.04
CA VAL A 172 0.19 -12.05 -6.29
C VAL A 172 0.11 -11.20 -7.56
N TYR A 173 1.21 -10.56 -7.93
CA TYR A 173 1.31 -9.78 -9.17
C TYR A 173 2.63 -10.06 -9.90
N PRO A 174 2.70 -11.11 -10.71
CA PRO A 174 3.89 -11.44 -11.47
C PRO A 174 4.37 -10.28 -12.33
N ARG A 175 5.68 -10.00 -12.32
CA ARG A 175 6.32 -8.92 -13.09
C ARG A 175 5.86 -7.50 -12.73
N PHE A 176 5.28 -7.29 -11.55
CA PHE A 176 4.84 -5.97 -11.12
C PHE A 176 5.98 -4.94 -11.22
N TRP A 177 7.15 -5.23 -10.67
CA TRP A 177 8.28 -4.30 -10.64
C TRP A 177 8.79 -3.91 -12.02
N GLN A 178 8.64 -4.79 -13.03
CA GLN A 178 8.97 -4.45 -14.42
C GLN A 178 8.01 -3.40 -15.00
N SER A 179 6.77 -3.43 -14.55
CA SER A 179 5.72 -2.49 -15.00
C SER A 179 5.63 -1.23 -14.13
N TYR A 180 6.31 -1.19 -13.00
CA TYR A 180 6.15 -0.12 -12.00
C TYR A 180 6.42 1.26 -12.56
N ARG A 181 7.41 1.40 -13.45
CA ARG A 181 7.70 2.67 -14.15
C ARG A 181 6.54 3.15 -15.03
N THR A 182 5.78 2.25 -15.60
CA THR A 182 4.58 2.61 -16.40
C THR A 182 3.45 3.15 -15.53
N TYR A 183 3.51 2.90 -14.22
CA TYR A 183 2.57 3.42 -13.22
C TYR A 183 3.05 4.73 -12.57
N GLY A 184 4.19 5.28 -13.03
CA GLY A 184 4.73 6.54 -12.54
C GLY A 184 5.75 6.39 -11.39
N GLY A 185 6.09 5.16 -11.00
CA GLY A 185 7.11 4.90 -9.99
C GLY A 185 8.51 4.74 -10.57
N ASP A 186 9.52 5.00 -9.76
CA ASP A 186 10.90 4.68 -10.08
C ASP A 186 11.44 3.59 -9.16
N ILE A 187 12.34 2.75 -9.63
CA ILE A 187 12.87 1.62 -8.88
C ILE A 187 14.35 1.41 -9.16
N TYR A 188 15.09 1.20 -8.09
CA TYR A 188 16.51 0.84 -8.10
C TYR A 188 16.70 -0.44 -7.31
N ILE A 189 17.52 -1.35 -7.82
CA ILE A 189 17.93 -2.56 -7.10
C ILE A 189 19.25 -2.21 -6.40
N LYS A 190 19.26 -2.22 -5.06
CA LYS A 190 20.49 -2.15 -4.27
C LYS A 190 20.97 -3.58 -4.06
N GLU A 191 22.11 -3.95 -4.64
CA GLU A 191 22.78 -5.20 -4.30
C GLU A 191 23.17 -5.14 -2.83
N SER A 192 22.77 -6.15 -2.04
CA SER A 192 23.22 -6.25 -0.65
C SER A 192 24.73 -6.48 -0.65
N ALA A 193 25.47 -5.67 0.09
CA ALA A 193 26.91 -5.83 0.30
C ALA A 193 27.25 -7.02 1.22
N ALA A 194 26.63 -8.17 0.99
CA ALA A 194 26.84 -9.41 1.73
C ALA A 194 27.31 -10.48 0.75
N GLU A 195 28.53 -10.35 0.24
CA GLU A 195 29.37 -11.44 -0.30
C GLU A 195 30.72 -10.88 -0.82
N SER A 196 31.47 -10.18 0.03
CA SER A 196 32.87 -9.93 -0.22
C SER A 196 33.72 -10.17 1.03
N GLY A 197 33.48 -11.31 1.64
CA GLY A 197 34.31 -11.90 2.69
C GLY A 197 34.97 -13.16 2.17
N GLU A 198 35.68 -13.10 1.04
CA GLU A 198 36.63 -14.16 0.65
C GLU A 198 37.96 -13.83 1.24
N GLU A 199 38.37 -14.67 2.23
CA GLU A 199 39.58 -15.44 2.28
C GLU A 199 40.85 -14.76 1.68
N GLN A 200 41.59 -14.09 2.54
CA GLN A 200 43.03 -14.08 2.41
C GLN A 200 43.59 -15.08 3.42
N GLU A 201 43.67 -16.36 2.98
CA GLU A 201 44.57 -17.34 3.58
C GLU A 201 46.01 -16.91 3.37
N GLU A 202 46.76 -16.94 4.44
CA GLU A 202 48.19 -16.78 4.54
C GLU A 202 48.97 -17.76 3.63
N GLN A 203 49.96 -17.28 2.97
CA GLN A 203 51.21 -18.01 2.66
C GLN A 203 52.40 -17.21 3.13
#